data_97198e0543a5dd962b7837bd7ec8d924
#
_entry.id   97198e0543a5dd962b7837bd7ec8d924
#
_cell.length_a   1.000
_cell.length_b   1.000
_cell.length_c   1.000
_cell.angle_alpha   90.00
_cell.angle_beta   90.00
_cell.angle_gamma   90.00
#
_symmetry.space_group_name_H-M   'P 1'
#
loop_
_entity.id
_entity.type
_entity.pdbx_description
1 polymer ?
#
loop_
_entity_poly.entity_id
_entity_poly.type
_entity_poly.pdbx_seq_one_letter_code
_entity_poly.pdbx_strand_id
1 'polypeptide(L)'
;MSILIEKGTKMITKFAIKVHEVITDTKTGHSNEYQPTYFSKVVNTISDKIEGSVKKEINLKDPGRGSTTQRPEVLFATRKEAWEVVSGLPATGTLGQFSYKYTYSIESLTYGYANHIGWSDVNPYEIVKVVSDKTIEIRAMDATRDESWKPEFVSGGYAGHCVNQCDQKWDVVSNDDAPLVRARLRKDGYYHSVHGKHLLGDKPRKFYDYNF
;
A
#
# COMPACT_ATOMS: atom_id res chain seq x y z
N MET A 1 -10.16 20.89 2.16
CA MET A 1 -8.99 21.07 3.04
C MET A 1 -7.76 20.88 2.16
N SER A 2 -7.14 21.98 1.74
CA SER A 2 -5.99 21.95 0.82
C SER A 2 -4.76 21.58 1.63
N ILE A 3 -4.12 20.46 1.29
CA ILE A 3 -2.82 20.11 1.84
C ILE A 3 -1.82 21.11 1.25
N LEU A 4 -1.30 22.00 2.09
CA LEU A 4 -0.16 22.83 1.75
C LEU A 4 1.04 21.91 1.55
N ILE A 5 1.40 21.66 0.29
CA ILE A 5 2.68 21.03 -0.04
C ILE A 5 3.74 22.10 0.22
N GLU A 6 4.44 21.96 1.34
CA GLU A 6 5.56 22.84 1.67
C GLU A 6 6.65 22.76 0.60
N LYS A 7 7.22 23.92 0.28
CA LYS A 7 8.29 24.08 -0.71
C LYS A 7 9.48 23.18 -0.34
N GLY A 8 9.70 22.12 -1.10
CA GLY A 8 10.92 21.31 -0.99
C GLY A 8 10.74 19.80 -1.06
N THR A 9 9.58 19.27 -0.68
CA THR A 9 9.33 17.82 -0.71
C THR A 9 9.26 17.33 -2.15
N LYS A 10 10.21 16.48 -2.55
CA LYS A 10 10.18 15.86 -3.87
C LYS A 10 9.29 14.63 -3.83
N MET A 11 8.32 14.61 -4.71
CA MET A 11 7.41 13.48 -4.85
C MET A 11 8.01 12.40 -5.75
N ILE A 12 7.80 11.14 -5.38
CA ILE A 12 8.09 9.99 -6.25
C ILE A 12 6.79 9.49 -6.88
N THR A 13 6.78 9.36 -8.20
CA THR A 13 5.67 8.74 -8.92
C THR A 13 5.95 7.26 -9.13
N LYS A 14 4.98 6.42 -8.81
CA LYS A 14 4.98 4.98 -9.06
C LYS A 14 3.71 4.61 -9.80
N PHE A 15 3.72 3.44 -10.42
CA PHE A 15 2.59 2.93 -11.19
C PHE A 15 2.09 1.65 -10.55
N ALA A 16 0.78 1.50 -10.48
CA ALA A 16 0.12 0.30 -9.99
C ALA A 16 -0.88 -0.20 -11.03
N ILE A 17 -1.08 -1.51 -11.08
CA ILE A 17 -2.10 -2.12 -11.94
C ILE A 17 -3.37 -2.25 -11.11
N LYS A 18 -4.47 -1.68 -11.61
CA LYS A 18 -5.83 -1.95 -11.11
C LYS A 18 -6.44 -3.07 -11.95
N VAL A 19 -7.11 -3.96 -11.27
CA VAL A 19 -7.84 -5.08 -11.86
C VAL A 19 -9.32 -4.90 -11.56
N HIS A 20 -10.11 -4.92 -12.59
CA HIS A 20 -11.56 -4.94 -12.53
C HIS A 20 -12.05 -6.29 -13.00
N GLU A 21 -12.85 -6.98 -12.20
CA GLU A 21 -13.34 -8.32 -12.44
C GLU A 21 -14.85 -8.32 -12.60
N VAL A 22 -15.34 -9.01 -13.62
CA VAL A 22 -16.74 -9.34 -13.81
C VAL A 22 -16.89 -10.85 -13.85
N ILE A 23 -17.74 -11.40 -12.98
CA ILE A 23 -18.02 -12.83 -12.91
C ILE A 23 -19.43 -13.06 -13.44
N THR A 24 -19.58 -13.95 -14.42
CA THR A 24 -20.87 -14.33 -14.99
C THR A 24 -21.13 -15.81 -14.75
N ASP A 25 -22.29 -16.12 -14.16
CA ASP A 25 -22.80 -17.48 -14.12
C ASP A 25 -23.34 -17.85 -15.51
N THR A 26 -22.69 -18.78 -16.17
CA THR A 26 -23.02 -19.16 -17.56
C THR A 26 -24.36 -19.92 -17.67
N LYS A 27 -24.89 -20.46 -16.55
CA LYS A 27 -26.20 -21.16 -16.52
C LYS A 27 -27.35 -20.20 -16.40
N THR A 28 -27.19 -19.16 -15.58
CA THR A 28 -28.25 -18.18 -15.30
C THR A 28 -28.13 -16.90 -16.09
N GLY A 29 -26.94 -16.63 -16.63
CA GLY A 29 -26.58 -15.36 -17.28
C GLY A 29 -26.39 -14.20 -16.29
N HIS A 30 -26.50 -14.45 -14.98
CA HIS A 30 -26.31 -13.40 -13.96
C HIS A 30 -24.85 -13.01 -13.85
N SER A 31 -24.59 -11.71 -13.82
CA SER A 31 -23.24 -11.16 -13.71
C SER A 31 -23.11 -10.30 -12.46
N ASN A 32 -22.00 -10.48 -11.75
CA ASN A 32 -21.57 -9.64 -10.65
C ASN A 32 -20.31 -8.86 -11.06
N GLU A 33 -20.33 -7.56 -10.84
CA GLU A 33 -19.21 -6.66 -11.06
C GLU A 33 -18.61 -6.31 -9.71
N TYR A 34 -17.32 -6.54 -9.57
CA TYR A 34 -16.60 -6.27 -8.32
C TYR A 34 -15.85 -4.94 -8.37
N GLN A 35 -15.74 -4.28 -7.21
CA GLN A 35 -14.95 -3.05 -7.11
C GLN A 35 -13.50 -3.30 -7.53
N PRO A 36 -12.89 -2.41 -8.34
CA PRO A 36 -11.52 -2.57 -8.78
C PRO A 36 -10.55 -2.72 -7.59
N THR A 37 -9.66 -3.68 -7.70
CA THR A 37 -8.60 -3.96 -6.71
C THR A 37 -7.23 -3.74 -7.32
N TYR A 38 -6.22 -3.55 -6.48
CA TYR A 38 -4.85 -3.51 -6.95
C TYR A 38 -4.28 -4.90 -7.13
N PHE A 39 -3.48 -5.03 -8.19
CA PHE A 39 -2.68 -6.21 -8.45
C PHE A 39 -1.72 -6.49 -7.29
N SER A 40 -1.70 -7.73 -6.82
CA SER A 40 -0.89 -8.20 -5.70
C SER A 40 0.00 -9.38 -6.10
N LYS A 41 1.14 -9.53 -5.46
CA LYS A 41 2.03 -10.69 -5.60
C LYS A 41 1.61 -11.91 -4.77
N VAL A 42 0.55 -11.79 -4.00
CA VAL A 42 0.09 -12.90 -3.13
C VAL A 42 -0.62 -13.95 -3.97
N VAL A 43 -0.12 -15.19 -3.96
CA VAL A 43 -0.67 -16.33 -4.71
C VAL A 43 -2.08 -16.67 -4.22
N ASN A 44 -3.07 -16.55 -5.09
CA ASN A 44 -4.39 -17.09 -4.86
C ASN A 44 -4.54 -18.44 -5.58
N THR A 45 -5.02 -19.43 -4.87
CA THR A 45 -5.24 -20.80 -5.38
C THR A 45 -6.16 -20.89 -6.61
N ILE A 46 -6.88 -19.83 -6.95
CA ILE A 46 -7.74 -19.77 -8.13
C ILE A 46 -6.92 -19.55 -9.41
N SER A 47 -5.85 -18.77 -9.36
CA SER A 47 -4.99 -18.49 -10.54
C SER A 47 -4.20 -19.69 -11.00
N ASP A 48 -3.93 -20.67 -10.13
CA ASP A 48 -3.22 -21.90 -10.49
C ASP A 48 -4.06 -22.85 -11.37
N LYS A 49 -5.35 -22.59 -11.48
CA LYS A 49 -6.30 -23.42 -12.25
C LYS A 49 -6.70 -22.82 -13.60
N ILE A 50 -6.27 -21.62 -13.93
CA ILE A 50 -6.51 -21.00 -15.24
C ILE A 50 -5.43 -21.50 -16.19
N GLU A 51 -5.80 -22.40 -17.10
CA GLU A 51 -4.91 -22.92 -18.15
C GLU A 51 -4.40 -21.76 -19.01
N GLY A 52 -3.08 -21.55 -19.08
CA GLY A 52 -2.45 -20.45 -19.82
C GLY A 52 -2.11 -19.21 -19.00
N SER A 53 -2.41 -19.18 -17.68
CA SER A 53 -1.94 -18.10 -16.82
C SER A 53 -0.41 -18.13 -16.69
N VAL A 54 0.18 -16.93 -16.64
CA VAL A 54 1.62 -16.78 -16.39
C VAL A 54 1.93 -17.43 -15.04
N LYS A 55 2.51 -18.62 -15.09
CA LYS A 55 2.92 -19.34 -13.92
C LYS A 55 3.90 -18.49 -13.12
N LYS A 56 3.60 -18.31 -11.88
CA LYS A 56 4.52 -18.20 -10.75
C LYS A 56 4.60 -16.92 -9.94
N GLU A 57 4.07 -15.78 -10.25
CA GLU A 57 4.33 -14.64 -9.35
C GLU A 57 3.20 -13.61 -9.24
N ILE A 58 2.02 -13.90 -9.76
CA ILE A 58 0.98 -12.90 -9.91
C ILE A 58 -0.33 -13.42 -9.37
N ASN A 59 -0.83 -12.80 -8.31
CA ASN A 59 -2.10 -13.14 -7.70
C ASN A 59 -3.02 -11.96 -7.62
N LEU A 60 -4.24 -12.23 -8.05
CA LEU A 60 -5.38 -11.37 -7.82
C LEU A 60 -5.90 -11.66 -6.40
N LYS A 61 -5.90 -10.67 -5.54
CA LYS A 61 -6.50 -10.78 -4.21
C LYS A 61 -8.02 -10.87 -4.40
N ASP A 62 -8.62 -11.94 -3.91
CA ASP A 62 -10.07 -12.10 -3.89
C ASP A 62 -10.71 -10.94 -3.09
N PRO A 63 -11.51 -10.06 -3.72
CA PRO A 63 -12.15 -8.94 -3.03
C PRO A 63 -13.21 -9.38 -2.02
N GLY A 64 -13.59 -10.66 -1.99
CA GLY A 64 -14.66 -11.20 -1.13
C GLY A 64 -14.27 -11.46 0.32
N ARG A 65 -13.01 -11.35 0.71
CA ARG A 65 -12.55 -11.58 2.10
C ARG A 65 -11.88 -10.38 2.73
N GLY A 66 -12.67 -9.35 3.04
CA GLY A 66 -12.50 -8.50 4.22
C GLY A 66 -11.18 -7.74 4.39
N SER A 67 -10.42 -7.42 3.34
CA SER A 67 -9.31 -6.49 3.46
C SER A 67 -9.75 -5.12 2.95
N THR A 68 -10.11 -4.22 3.85
CA THR A 68 -10.53 -2.84 3.57
C THR A 68 -9.41 -1.90 3.13
N THR A 69 -8.18 -2.36 3.01
CA THR A 69 -7.04 -1.57 2.55
C THR A 69 -6.73 -1.90 1.11
N GLN A 70 -7.36 -1.17 0.20
CA GLN A 70 -7.06 -1.16 -1.23
C GLN A 70 -5.73 -0.41 -1.49
N ARG A 71 -4.63 -0.87 -0.91
CA ARG A 71 -3.30 -0.31 -1.20
C ARG A 71 -2.60 -1.17 -2.23
N PRO A 72 -1.93 -0.57 -3.21
CA PRO A 72 -1.14 -1.32 -4.16
C PRO A 72 0.05 -1.97 -3.44
N GLU A 73 0.15 -3.29 -3.51
CA GLU A 73 1.28 -4.06 -2.96
C GLU A 73 2.45 -4.09 -3.96
N VAL A 74 2.16 -3.95 -5.24
CA VAL A 74 3.15 -3.93 -6.31
C VAL A 74 3.20 -2.56 -6.96
N LEU A 75 4.37 -1.92 -6.89
CA LEU A 75 4.62 -0.62 -7.49
C LEU A 75 5.72 -0.75 -8.54
N PHE A 76 5.44 -0.23 -9.72
CA PHE A 76 6.38 -0.20 -10.83
C PHE A 76 7.05 1.17 -10.92
N ALA A 77 8.31 1.21 -11.34
CA ALA A 77 9.03 2.47 -11.52
C ALA A 77 8.49 3.25 -12.73
N THR A 78 8.10 2.54 -13.77
CA THR A 78 7.61 3.12 -15.02
C THR A 78 6.27 2.51 -15.44
N ARG A 79 5.50 3.31 -16.20
CA ARG A 79 4.26 2.84 -16.81
C ARG A 79 4.51 1.68 -17.80
N LYS A 80 5.67 1.68 -18.45
CA LYS A 80 6.08 0.62 -19.38
C LYS A 80 6.25 -0.72 -18.68
N GLU A 81 6.95 -0.75 -17.54
CA GLU A 81 7.09 -1.97 -16.72
C GLU A 81 5.72 -2.53 -16.31
N ALA A 82 4.80 -1.66 -15.87
CA ALA A 82 3.44 -2.08 -15.53
C ALA A 82 2.70 -2.66 -16.76
N TRP A 83 2.85 -2.06 -17.94
CA TRP A 83 2.25 -2.56 -19.18
C TRP A 83 2.81 -3.91 -19.63
N GLU A 84 4.11 -4.13 -19.47
CA GLU A 84 4.74 -5.42 -19.79
C GLU A 84 4.13 -6.55 -18.96
N VAL A 85 3.83 -6.28 -17.69
CA VAL A 85 3.13 -7.24 -16.83
C VAL A 85 1.68 -7.44 -17.29
N VAL A 86 0.93 -6.37 -17.54
CA VAL A 86 -0.47 -6.45 -18.01
C VAL A 86 -0.57 -7.27 -19.30
N SER A 87 0.40 -7.12 -20.22
CA SER A 87 0.40 -7.86 -21.49
C SER A 87 0.49 -9.39 -21.33
N GLY A 88 0.98 -9.86 -20.18
CA GLY A 88 1.04 -11.28 -19.82
C GLY A 88 -0.14 -11.80 -19.01
N LEU A 89 -1.08 -10.92 -18.62
CA LEU A 89 -2.22 -11.31 -17.79
C LEU A 89 -3.41 -11.80 -18.63
N PRO A 90 -4.21 -12.78 -18.13
CA PRO A 90 -5.38 -13.26 -18.82
C PRO A 90 -6.49 -12.18 -18.85
N ALA A 91 -7.12 -11.99 -20.00
CA ALA A 91 -8.29 -11.11 -20.11
C ALA A 91 -9.60 -11.83 -19.73
N THR A 92 -9.61 -13.15 -19.80
CA THR A 92 -10.78 -13.99 -19.48
C THR A 92 -10.36 -15.29 -18.83
N GLY A 93 -11.27 -15.93 -18.11
CA GLY A 93 -11.08 -17.24 -17.53
C GLY A 93 -12.40 -17.96 -17.32
N THR A 94 -12.35 -19.26 -17.03
CA THR A 94 -13.54 -20.05 -16.67
C THR A 94 -13.23 -20.99 -15.52
N LEU A 95 -14.20 -21.16 -14.63
CA LEU A 95 -14.12 -22.12 -13.52
C LEU A 95 -15.51 -22.72 -13.28
N GLY A 96 -15.68 -23.98 -13.67
CA GLY A 96 -16.98 -24.63 -13.60
C GLY A 96 -18.02 -23.90 -14.45
N GLN A 97 -19.10 -23.45 -13.81
CA GLN A 97 -20.17 -22.68 -14.47
C GLN A 97 -19.94 -21.17 -14.51
N PHE A 98 -18.79 -20.68 -14.00
CA PHE A 98 -18.51 -19.26 -13.95
C PHE A 98 -17.50 -18.86 -15.03
N SER A 99 -17.79 -17.79 -15.73
CA SER A 99 -16.83 -17.10 -16.61
C SER A 99 -16.37 -15.79 -15.98
N TYR A 100 -15.10 -15.49 -16.15
CA TYR A 100 -14.43 -14.32 -15.58
C TYR A 100 -13.94 -13.43 -16.72
N LYS A 101 -14.19 -12.13 -16.58
CA LYS A 101 -13.64 -11.11 -17.46
C LYS A 101 -12.83 -10.13 -16.62
N TYR A 102 -11.57 -9.94 -17.01
CA TYR A 102 -10.66 -9.02 -16.36
C TYR A 102 -10.37 -7.82 -17.25
N THR A 103 -10.44 -6.63 -16.66
CA THR A 103 -10.00 -5.40 -17.31
C THR A 103 -8.90 -4.78 -16.45
N TYR A 104 -7.79 -4.42 -17.09
CA TYR A 104 -6.63 -3.87 -16.41
C TYR A 104 -6.45 -2.40 -16.77
N SER A 105 -6.14 -1.60 -15.76
CA SER A 105 -5.75 -0.20 -15.95
C SER A 105 -4.49 0.11 -15.15
N ILE A 106 -3.70 1.08 -15.61
CA ILE A 106 -2.49 1.51 -14.93
C ILE A 106 -2.75 2.88 -14.33
N GLU A 107 -2.69 2.93 -13.00
CA GLU A 107 -2.81 4.15 -12.22
C GLU A 107 -1.42 4.69 -11.86
N SER A 108 -1.25 6.01 -11.96
CA SER A 108 -0.07 6.69 -11.44
C SER A 108 -0.35 7.17 -10.02
N LEU A 109 0.53 6.82 -9.10
CA LEU A 109 0.45 7.16 -7.70
C LEU A 109 1.66 8.01 -7.31
N THR A 110 1.41 9.11 -6.62
CA THR A 110 2.45 10.07 -6.22
C THR A 110 2.57 10.08 -4.71
N TYR A 111 3.79 9.92 -4.22
CA TYR A 111 4.10 9.82 -2.81
C TYR A 111 5.09 10.90 -2.39
N GLY A 112 4.76 11.64 -1.34
CA GLY A 112 5.66 12.62 -0.71
C GLY A 112 6.34 12.10 0.55
N TYR A 113 5.91 10.94 1.04
CA TYR A 113 6.34 10.40 2.33
C TYR A 113 6.79 8.95 2.22
N ALA A 114 7.67 8.56 3.15
CA ALA A 114 8.16 7.19 3.31
C ALA A 114 8.07 6.81 4.80
N ASN A 115 6.90 6.40 5.24
CA ASN A 115 6.64 6.10 6.64
C ASN A 115 7.44 4.88 7.12
N HIS A 116 8.22 5.04 8.17
CA HIS A 116 8.97 3.96 8.81
C HIS A 116 8.01 3.00 9.50
N ILE A 117 8.14 1.71 9.20
CA ILE A 117 7.36 0.63 9.81
C ILE A 117 8.26 -0.07 10.83
N GLY A 118 8.02 0.19 12.10
CA GLY A 118 8.63 -0.50 13.22
C GLY A 118 8.00 -1.88 13.45
N TRP A 119 8.19 -2.45 14.61
CA TRP A 119 7.56 -3.71 14.98
C TRP A 119 6.03 -3.57 15.06
N SER A 120 5.55 -2.60 15.82
CA SER A 120 4.13 -2.25 15.95
C SER A 120 3.87 -0.76 15.69
N ASP A 121 4.88 0.08 15.77
CA ASP A 121 4.82 1.53 15.59
C ASP A 121 5.03 1.96 14.13
N VAL A 122 4.50 3.14 13.81
CA VAL A 122 4.77 3.83 12.55
C VAL A 122 5.30 5.23 12.84
N ASN A 123 6.38 5.63 12.16
CA ASN A 123 6.96 6.95 12.28
C ASN A 123 7.01 7.67 10.94
N PRO A 124 6.66 8.96 10.88
CA PRO A 124 6.63 9.72 9.64
C PRO A 124 8.02 10.11 9.16
N TYR A 125 8.25 9.97 7.85
CA TYR A 125 9.41 10.47 7.14
C TYR A 125 8.95 11.15 5.86
N GLU A 126 9.52 12.29 5.53
CA GLU A 126 9.32 12.97 4.25
C GLU A 126 10.37 12.52 3.22
N ILE A 127 10.00 12.56 1.94
CA ILE A 127 10.94 12.35 0.85
C ILE A 127 11.55 13.69 0.48
N VAL A 128 12.85 13.85 0.75
CA VAL A 128 13.55 15.09 0.44
C VAL A 128 14.11 15.08 -0.99
N LYS A 129 14.55 13.89 -1.46
CA LYS A 129 15.12 13.76 -2.80
C LYS A 129 14.88 12.37 -3.39
N VAL A 130 14.50 12.34 -4.65
CA VAL A 130 14.53 11.12 -5.47
C VAL A 130 15.87 11.04 -6.18
N VAL A 131 16.72 10.09 -5.76
CA VAL A 131 18.07 9.89 -6.32
C VAL A 131 18.00 9.02 -7.57
N SER A 132 17.17 7.98 -7.52
CA SER A 132 16.88 7.07 -8.65
C SER A 132 15.56 6.35 -8.41
N ASP A 133 15.11 5.55 -9.38
CA ASP A 133 13.89 4.73 -9.27
C ASP A 133 13.86 3.82 -8.04
N LYS A 134 15.03 3.46 -7.51
CA LYS A 134 15.19 2.56 -6.37
C LYS A 134 15.83 3.21 -5.15
N THR A 135 16.13 4.51 -5.19
CA THR A 135 16.85 5.20 -4.11
C THR A 135 16.26 6.57 -3.85
N ILE A 136 15.91 6.82 -2.60
CA ILE A 136 15.41 8.11 -2.11
C ILE A 136 16.25 8.58 -0.92
N GLU A 137 16.30 9.88 -0.71
CA GLU A 137 16.77 10.50 0.52
C GLU A 137 15.54 10.96 1.30
N ILE A 138 15.46 10.54 2.54
CA ILE A 138 14.35 10.77 3.46
C ILE A 138 14.84 11.47 4.72
N ARG A 139 13.92 12.11 5.42
CA ARG A 139 14.17 12.81 6.65
C ARG A 139 13.05 12.54 7.64
N ALA A 140 13.39 12.29 8.91
CA ALA A 140 12.39 12.11 9.97
C ALA A 140 11.61 13.41 10.17
N MET A 141 10.32 13.27 10.46
CA MET A 141 9.43 14.37 10.78
C MET A 141 9.11 14.35 12.26
N ASP A 142 8.84 15.51 12.84
CA ASP A 142 8.34 15.61 14.20
C ASP A 142 6.86 15.28 14.25
N ALA A 143 6.47 14.56 15.29
CA ALA A 143 5.09 14.17 15.52
C ALA A 143 4.70 14.44 16.98
N THR A 144 3.79 15.36 17.17
CA THR A 144 3.23 15.72 18.49
C THR A 144 1.83 15.16 18.60
N ARG A 145 1.50 14.56 19.73
CA ARG A 145 0.13 14.06 19.94
C ARG A 145 -0.84 15.22 20.02
N ASP A 146 -1.93 15.15 19.28
CA ASP A 146 -3.05 16.10 19.36
C ASP A 146 -3.70 16.01 20.76
N GLU A 147 -3.81 17.14 21.44
CA GLU A 147 -4.36 17.23 22.79
C GLU A 147 -5.85 16.85 22.86
N SER A 148 -6.57 16.91 21.74
CA SER A 148 -7.98 16.49 21.65
C SER A 148 -8.15 14.97 21.78
N TRP A 149 -7.08 14.19 21.57
CA TRP A 149 -7.09 12.74 21.74
C TRP A 149 -6.30 12.33 22.98
N LYS A 150 -6.90 11.45 23.78
CA LYS A 150 -6.27 10.85 24.96
C LYS A 150 -6.46 9.33 24.92
N PRO A 151 -5.42 8.54 25.31
CA PRO A 151 -5.57 7.10 25.38
C PRO A 151 -6.54 6.71 26.49
N GLU A 152 -7.46 5.80 26.18
CA GLU A 152 -8.43 5.24 27.12
C GLU A 152 -8.03 3.81 27.45
N PHE A 153 -7.76 3.55 28.72
CA PHE A 153 -7.34 2.24 29.20
C PHE A 153 -8.46 1.55 29.97
N VAL A 154 -8.67 0.28 29.67
CA VAL A 154 -9.53 -0.63 30.43
C VAL A 154 -8.67 -1.70 31.11
N SER A 155 -9.12 -2.22 32.22
CA SER A 155 -8.47 -3.35 32.88
C SER A 155 -8.56 -4.57 31.97
N GLY A 156 -7.43 -5.14 31.61
CA GLY A 156 -7.36 -6.31 30.71
C GLY A 156 -6.25 -7.24 31.14
N GLY A 157 -6.61 -8.42 31.67
CA GLY A 157 -5.67 -9.48 31.98
C GLY A 157 -4.49 -9.03 32.84
N TYR A 158 -3.28 -9.10 32.28
CA TYR A 158 -2.02 -8.80 32.95
C TYR A 158 -1.68 -7.30 33.00
N ALA A 159 -2.22 -6.50 32.06
CA ALA A 159 -1.98 -5.06 31.95
C ALA A 159 -3.23 -4.32 31.47
N GLY A 160 -3.22 -2.98 31.58
CA GLY A 160 -4.25 -2.15 30.96
C GLY A 160 -4.21 -2.28 29.44
N HIS A 161 -5.39 -2.26 28.81
CA HIS A 161 -5.53 -2.29 27.36
C HIS A 161 -6.06 -0.97 26.83
N CYS A 162 -5.36 -0.32 25.91
CA CYS A 162 -5.82 0.90 25.24
C CYS A 162 -6.84 0.55 24.18
N VAL A 163 -8.11 0.95 24.41
CA VAL A 163 -9.23 0.56 23.53
C VAL A 163 -9.40 1.47 22.32
N ASN A 164 -8.89 2.70 22.38
CA ASN A 164 -9.04 3.70 21.33
C ASN A 164 -7.72 4.04 20.59
N GLN A 165 -6.70 3.18 20.68
CA GLN A 165 -5.41 3.47 20.05
C GLN A 165 -5.47 3.62 18.53
N CYS A 166 -6.48 3.05 17.85
CA CYS A 166 -6.66 3.19 16.41
C CYS A 166 -7.12 4.60 15.99
N ASP A 167 -7.65 5.39 16.94
CA ASP A 167 -8.18 6.73 16.71
C ASP A 167 -7.17 7.84 17.03
N GLN A 168 -5.89 7.45 17.20
CA GLN A 168 -4.81 8.39 17.50
C GLN A 168 -4.77 9.55 16.52
N LYS A 169 -4.59 10.76 17.06
CA LYS A 169 -4.38 11.97 16.30
C LYS A 169 -3.01 12.55 16.58
N TRP A 170 -2.32 12.94 15.52
CA TRP A 170 -0.97 13.45 15.57
C TRP A 170 -0.82 14.65 14.66
N ASP A 171 -0.22 15.71 15.16
CA ASP A 171 0.28 16.82 14.38
C ASP A 171 1.68 16.46 13.91
N VAL A 172 1.87 16.43 12.59
CA VAL A 172 3.14 16.03 11.98
C VAL A 172 3.68 17.19 11.16
N VAL A 173 4.91 17.60 11.47
CA VAL A 173 5.60 18.71 10.82
C VAL A 173 6.99 18.29 10.34
N SER A 174 7.47 18.93 9.29
CA SER A 174 8.85 18.72 8.81
C SER A 174 9.86 19.16 9.86
N ASN A 175 10.95 18.40 10.00
CA ASN A 175 12.08 18.75 10.87
C ASN A 175 13.34 18.94 10.02
N ASP A 176 13.64 20.18 9.69
CA ASP A 176 14.77 20.53 8.82
C ASP A 176 16.14 20.22 9.43
N ASP A 177 16.21 20.08 10.75
CA ASP A 177 17.43 19.74 11.49
C ASP A 177 17.69 18.23 11.56
N ALA A 178 16.68 17.41 11.25
CA ALA A 178 16.84 15.97 11.25
C ALA A 178 17.77 15.50 10.12
N PRO A 179 18.65 14.51 10.36
CA PRO A 179 19.62 14.06 9.38
C PRO A 179 18.95 13.41 8.17
N LEU A 180 19.51 13.66 6.99
CA LEU A 180 19.14 12.97 5.77
C LEU A 180 19.61 11.51 5.80
N VAL A 181 18.71 10.61 5.49
CA VAL A 181 18.97 9.17 5.44
C VAL A 181 18.66 8.63 4.06
N ARG A 182 19.55 7.82 3.52
CA ARG A 182 19.33 7.17 2.22
C ARG A 182 18.56 5.87 2.42
N ALA A 183 17.47 5.71 1.67
CA ALA A 183 16.66 4.50 1.65
C ALA A 183 16.62 3.88 0.24
N ARG A 184 16.72 2.55 0.16
CA ARG A 184 16.75 1.79 -1.09
C ARG A 184 15.62 0.80 -1.17
N LEU A 185 14.94 0.78 -2.32
CA LEU A 185 13.90 -0.19 -2.63
C LEU A 185 14.50 -1.60 -2.69
N ARG A 186 13.91 -2.55 -1.96
CA ARG A 186 14.30 -3.96 -1.96
C ARG A 186 13.23 -4.84 -2.62
N LYS A 187 13.55 -6.12 -2.76
CA LYS A 187 12.67 -7.13 -3.41
C LYS A 187 11.33 -7.34 -2.68
N ASP A 188 11.27 -7.00 -1.39
CA ASP A 188 10.07 -7.07 -0.57
C ASP A 188 9.09 -5.90 -0.82
N GLY A 189 9.43 -4.96 -1.72
CA GLY A 189 8.60 -3.81 -2.07
C GLY A 189 8.73 -2.61 -1.12
N TYR A 190 9.55 -2.71 -0.08
CA TYR A 190 9.81 -1.61 0.85
C TYR A 190 11.12 -0.89 0.55
N TYR A 191 11.17 0.39 0.90
CA TYR A 191 12.42 1.12 0.98
C TYR A 191 13.09 0.84 2.32
N HIS A 192 14.37 0.45 2.30
CA HIS A 192 15.14 0.15 3.49
C HIS A 192 16.23 1.19 3.72
N SER A 193 16.28 1.70 4.94
CA SER A 193 17.36 2.57 5.44
C SER A 193 18.09 1.90 6.62
N VAL A 194 18.99 2.63 7.25
CA VAL A 194 19.63 2.20 8.51
C VAL A 194 18.63 2.08 9.67
N HIS A 195 17.48 2.74 9.57
CA HIS A 195 16.42 2.69 10.59
C HIS A 195 15.41 1.55 10.35
N GLY A 196 15.48 0.84 9.22
CA GLY A 196 14.57 -0.27 8.90
C GLY A 196 13.74 -0.03 7.65
N LYS A 197 12.51 -0.55 7.65
CA LYS A 197 11.59 -0.54 6.50
C LYS A 197 10.78 0.75 6.44
N HIS A 198 10.59 1.24 5.23
CA HIS A 198 9.74 2.40 4.95
C HIS A 198 8.73 2.06 3.85
N LEU A 199 7.47 2.40 4.10
CA LEU A 199 6.39 2.29 3.14
C LEU A 199 6.06 3.68 2.57
N LEU A 200 6.00 3.78 1.23
CA LEU A 200 5.57 5.01 0.58
C LEU A 200 4.14 5.38 0.97
N GLY A 201 3.88 6.66 1.13
CA GLY A 201 2.57 7.19 1.48
C GLY A 201 2.31 8.57 0.87
N ASP A 202 1.04 8.85 0.63
CA ASP A 202 0.52 10.15 0.19
C ASP A 202 0.48 11.19 1.31
N LYS A 203 0.57 10.71 2.56
CA LYS A 203 0.59 11.53 3.77
C LYS A 203 1.54 10.95 4.82
N PRO A 204 2.03 11.78 5.75
CA PRO A 204 2.80 11.32 6.89
C PRO A 204 1.91 10.53 7.82
N ARG A 205 2.46 9.49 8.43
CA ARG A 205 1.74 8.65 9.40
C ARG A 205 2.56 8.46 10.65
N LYS A 206 1.95 8.76 11.79
CA LYS A 206 2.41 8.38 13.11
C LYS A 206 1.41 7.41 13.72
N PHE A 207 1.90 6.34 14.31
CA PHE A 207 1.15 5.42 15.15
C PHE A 207 2.07 4.95 16.27
N TYR A 208 1.56 4.97 17.49
CA TYR A 208 2.22 4.43 18.66
C TYR A 208 1.36 3.31 19.23
N ASP A 209 1.96 2.14 19.43
CA ASP A 209 1.24 0.99 19.99
C ASP A 209 1.25 1.06 21.52
N TYR A 210 0.11 1.38 22.10
CA TYR A 210 -0.06 1.43 23.54
C TYR A 210 -0.27 0.05 24.19
N ASN A 211 -0.42 -0.99 23.39
CA ASN A 211 -0.74 -2.35 23.83
C ASN A 211 0.43 -3.33 23.70
N PHE A 212 1.59 -2.80 23.32
CA PHE A 212 2.80 -3.61 23.10
C PHE A 212 3.78 -3.50 24.27
#